data_ce82d2bb1a2f09ced3d67236bbd9413c
#
_entry.id   ce82d2bb1a2f09ced3d67236bbd9413c
#
_cell.length_a   1.000
_cell.length_b   1.000
_cell.length_c   1.000
_cell.angle_alpha   90.00
_cell.angle_beta   90.00
_cell.angle_gamma   90.00
#
_symmetry.space_group_name_H-M   'P 1'
#
loop_
_entity.id
_entity.type
_entity.pdbx_description
1 polymer ?
#
loop_
_entity_poly.entity_id
_entity_poly.type
_entity_poly.pdbx_seq_one_letter_code
_entity_poly.pdbx_strand_id
1 'polypeptide(L)'
;MLVNNAGGQFLAPAESISPKGFRTVIELNVHGTWLMTHAAATRAFIPQGGGKVLSVTLSPHNGMPGMVHSGAARAAVENMMRTLAIEWARFGIKTCALAAGQFATETLLTKYPQVVVDNLERSIPLGRAGRSEEMAWLVAYLASPAGDFVSGTTITIDGARDNWAGPWPPQAIADESGTPVAEERR
;
A
#
# COMPACT_ATOMS: atom_id res chain seq x y z
N MET A 1 2.84 0.51 19.83
CA MET A 1 2.74 0.39 18.38
C MET A 1 2.52 1.75 17.73
N LEU A 2 3.09 1.98 16.55
CA LEU A 2 2.83 3.14 15.68
C LEU A 2 2.27 2.65 14.34
N VAL A 3 1.21 3.30 13.84
CA VAL A 3 0.71 3.10 12.47
C VAL A 3 0.85 4.42 11.71
N ASN A 4 1.74 4.46 10.74
CA ASN A 4 1.89 5.58 9.82
C ASN A 4 0.88 5.40 8.67
N ASN A 5 -0.29 5.96 8.83
CA ASN A 5 -1.35 5.93 7.82
C ASN A 5 -1.52 7.29 7.11
N ALA A 6 -1.09 8.38 7.75
CA ALA A 6 -1.18 9.70 7.14
C ALA A 6 -0.36 9.77 5.85
N GLY A 7 -0.98 10.26 4.80
CA GLY A 7 -0.35 10.36 3.48
C GLY A 7 -1.28 11.02 2.49
N GLY A 8 -0.74 11.36 1.32
CA GLY A 8 -1.54 11.99 0.28
C GLY A 8 -0.78 12.08 -1.04
N GLN A 9 -1.57 12.22 -2.10
CA GLN A 9 -1.10 12.37 -3.48
C GLN A 9 -2.17 13.09 -4.29
N PHE A 10 -1.83 13.38 -5.54
CA PHE A 10 -2.75 13.87 -6.55
C PHE A 10 -2.46 13.19 -7.89
N LEU A 11 -3.43 13.20 -8.81
CA LEU A 11 -3.26 12.66 -10.15
C LEU A 11 -2.84 13.79 -11.10
N ALA A 12 -1.74 13.59 -11.82
CA ALA A 12 -1.30 14.47 -12.90
C ALA A 12 -0.36 13.73 -13.85
N PRO A 13 -0.34 14.06 -15.16
CA PRO A 13 0.72 13.62 -16.06
C PRO A 13 2.09 14.04 -15.52
N ALA A 14 3.11 13.20 -15.68
CA ALA A 14 4.43 13.41 -15.08
C ALA A 14 5.04 14.77 -15.44
N GLU A 15 4.92 15.19 -16.70
CA GLU A 15 5.39 16.48 -17.21
C GLU A 15 4.66 17.69 -16.61
N SER A 16 3.47 17.49 -16.04
CA SER A 16 2.67 18.54 -15.40
C SER A 16 2.91 18.66 -13.91
N ILE A 17 3.67 17.72 -13.31
CA ILE A 17 3.98 17.75 -11.87
C ILE A 17 5.07 18.78 -11.62
N SER A 18 4.72 19.88 -10.95
CA SER A 18 5.69 20.90 -10.60
C SER A 18 6.71 20.38 -9.56
N PRO A 19 7.93 20.94 -9.52
CA PRO A 19 8.92 20.61 -8.48
C PRO A 19 8.38 20.81 -7.06
N LYS A 20 7.52 21.80 -6.85
CA LYS A 20 6.84 22.03 -5.56
C LYS A 20 5.85 20.91 -5.24
N GLY A 21 5.03 20.51 -6.20
CA GLY A 21 4.06 19.44 -6.03
C GLY A 21 4.74 18.10 -5.71
N PHE A 22 5.80 17.76 -6.45
CA PHE A 22 6.61 16.58 -6.17
C PHE A 22 7.17 16.60 -4.73
N ARG A 23 7.81 17.71 -4.36
CA ARG A 23 8.37 17.88 -3.02
C ARG A 23 7.32 17.75 -1.93
N THR A 24 6.15 18.36 -2.09
CA THR A 24 5.06 18.28 -1.10
C THR A 24 4.64 16.81 -0.82
N VAL A 25 4.59 15.97 -1.85
CA VAL A 25 4.24 14.55 -1.68
C VAL A 25 5.36 13.79 -0.98
N ILE A 26 6.63 14.07 -1.28
CA ILE A 26 7.78 13.49 -0.58
C ILE A 26 7.80 13.93 0.89
N GLU A 27 7.63 15.21 1.18
CA GLU A 27 7.59 15.74 2.55
C GLU A 27 6.51 15.06 3.39
N LEU A 28 5.31 14.94 2.84
CA LEU A 28 4.20 14.33 3.57
C LEU A 28 4.44 12.84 3.80
N ASN A 29 4.77 12.09 2.74
CA ASN A 29 4.76 10.63 2.81
C ASN A 29 6.08 10.04 3.32
N VAL A 30 7.23 10.65 3.04
CA VAL A 30 8.55 10.14 3.45
C VAL A 30 9.01 10.80 4.73
N HIS A 31 9.16 12.13 4.73
CA HIS A 31 9.63 12.85 5.91
C HIS A 31 8.66 12.74 7.08
N GLY A 32 7.35 12.87 6.84
CA GLY A 32 6.33 12.67 7.87
C GLY A 32 6.41 11.28 8.52
N THR A 33 6.52 10.24 7.70
CA THR A 33 6.71 8.86 8.19
C THR A 33 8.00 8.71 9.00
N TRP A 34 9.12 9.27 8.50
CA TRP A 34 10.40 9.23 9.20
C TRP A 34 10.33 9.91 10.56
N LEU A 35 9.82 11.14 10.62
CA LEU A 35 9.75 11.92 11.85
C LEU A 35 8.93 11.21 12.93
N MET A 36 7.76 10.68 12.57
CA MET A 36 6.91 9.94 13.50
C MET A 36 7.56 8.63 13.96
N THR A 37 8.16 7.89 13.02
CA THR A 37 8.84 6.62 13.31
C THR A 37 10.05 6.83 14.21
N HIS A 38 10.88 7.83 13.91
CA HIS A 38 12.05 8.17 14.72
C HIS A 38 11.65 8.62 16.13
N ALA A 39 10.64 9.50 16.24
CA ALA A 39 10.17 9.96 17.53
C ALA A 39 9.59 8.82 18.40
N ALA A 40 8.78 7.94 17.81
CA ALA A 40 8.24 6.79 18.52
C ALA A 40 9.35 5.81 18.96
N ALA A 41 10.32 5.55 18.10
CA ALA A 41 11.44 4.67 18.43
C ALA A 41 12.29 5.26 19.57
N THR A 42 12.75 6.50 19.46
CA THR A 42 13.70 7.09 20.42
C THR A 42 13.06 7.43 21.76
N ARG A 43 11.79 7.87 21.77
CA ARG A 43 11.13 8.30 22.99
C ARG A 43 10.35 7.22 23.72
N ALA A 44 10.00 6.12 23.03
CA ALA A 44 9.18 5.08 23.61
C ALA A 44 9.76 3.67 23.37
N PHE A 45 9.94 3.24 22.12
CA PHE A 45 10.18 1.82 21.84
C PHE A 45 11.56 1.35 22.30
N ILE A 46 12.61 2.14 22.11
CA ILE A 46 13.96 1.82 22.60
C ILE A 46 13.98 1.80 24.14
N PRO A 47 13.49 2.83 24.86
CA PRO A 47 13.47 2.81 26.32
C PRO A 47 12.66 1.65 26.92
N GLN A 48 11.59 1.21 26.29
CA GLN A 48 10.74 0.10 26.78
C GLN A 48 11.19 -1.29 26.33
N GLY A 49 12.23 -1.39 25.48
CA GLY A 49 12.76 -2.66 24.99
C GLY A 49 11.94 -3.32 23.88
N GLY A 50 11.18 -2.55 23.09
CA GLY A 50 10.47 -3.10 21.95
C GLY A 50 9.31 -2.24 21.46
N GLY A 51 8.86 -2.54 20.23
CA GLY A 51 7.76 -1.85 19.61
C GLY A 51 7.43 -2.39 18.23
N LYS A 52 6.36 -1.87 17.64
CA LYS A 52 5.95 -2.20 16.26
C LYS A 52 5.65 -0.94 15.49
N VAL A 53 6.18 -0.85 14.27
CA VAL A 53 5.90 0.22 13.30
C VAL A 53 5.31 -0.39 12.05
N LEU A 54 4.12 0.03 11.70
CA LEU A 54 3.44 -0.34 10.47
C LEU A 54 3.24 0.92 9.63
N SER A 55 3.72 0.91 8.37
CA SER A 55 3.62 2.07 7.48
C SER A 55 2.80 1.70 6.25
N VAL A 56 1.68 2.38 6.05
CA VAL A 56 0.82 2.17 4.87
C VAL A 56 1.51 2.75 3.64
N THR A 57 1.71 1.91 2.64
CA THR A 57 2.26 2.26 1.34
C THR A 57 1.25 2.00 0.23
N LEU A 58 1.67 1.79 -0.99
CA LEU A 58 0.81 1.69 -2.15
C LEU A 58 1.20 0.49 -3.02
N SER A 59 0.21 -0.29 -3.42
CA SER A 59 0.21 -1.17 -4.57
C SER A 59 -0.48 -0.43 -5.76
N PRO A 60 -0.08 -0.62 -7.02
CA PRO A 60 0.90 -1.59 -7.52
C PRO A 60 2.37 -1.10 -7.45
N HIS A 61 3.30 -2.05 -7.36
CA HIS A 61 4.74 -1.77 -7.38
C HIS A 61 5.31 -1.62 -8.81
N ASN A 62 4.58 -2.06 -9.82
CA ASN A 62 5.00 -2.09 -11.22
C ASN A 62 4.75 -0.77 -11.97
N GLY A 63 4.59 0.30 -11.23
CA GLY A 63 4.36 1.63 -11.77
C GLY A 63 2.90 2.05 -11.70
N MET A 64 2.70 3.35 -11.50
CA MET A 64 1.37 3.96 -11.38
C MET A 64 1.33 5.25 -12.20
N PRO A 65 0.88 5.17 -13.46
CA PRO A 65 0.75 6.35 -14.31
C PRO A 65 -0.06 7.46 -13.63
N GLY A 66 0.39 8.71 -13.77
CA GLY A 66 -0.22 9.87 -13.13
C GLY A 66 0.18 10.11 -11.67
N MET A 67 1.01 9.24 -11.06
CA MET A 67 1.40 9.35 -9.65
C MET A 67 2.88 9.06 -9.39
N VAL A 68 3.79 9.49 -10.27
CA VAL A 68 5.24 9.23 -10.14
C VAL A 68 5.81 9.66 -8.78
N HIS A 69 5.37 10.79 -8.24
CA HIS A 69 5.79 11.29 -6.93
C HIS A 69 5.34 10.35 -5.78
N SER A 70 4.11 9.83 -5.86
CA SER A 70 3.59 8.90 -4.86
C SER A 70 4.29 7.54 -4.94
N GLY A 71 4.48 6.99 -6.14
CA GLY A 71 5.22 5.75 -6.34
C GLY A 71 6.64 5.83 -5.76
N ALA A 72 7.38 6.91 -6.08
CA ALA A 72 8.71 7.16 -5.51
C ALA A 72 8.70 7.25 -3.98
N ALA A 73 7.74 8.01 -3.41
CA ALA A 73 7.61 8.17 -1.97
C ALA A 73 7.32 6.84 -1.25
N ARG A 74 6.40 6.03 -1.80
CA ARG A 74 6.01 4.75 -1.18
C ARG A 74 7.13 3.72 -1.26
N ALA A 75 7.85 3.64 -2.36
CA ALA A 75 9.04 2.79 -2.50
C ALA A 75 10.13 3.18 -1.48
N ALA A 76 10.34 4.48 -1.24
CA ALA A 76 11.26 4.96 -0.22
C ALA A 76 10.85 4.51 1.19
N VAL A 77 9.56 4.59 1.54
CA VAL A 77 9.04 4.12 2.84
C VAL A 77 9.21 2.62 3.00
N GLU A 78 8.94 1.84 1.96
CA GLU A 78 9.13 0.38 2.02
C GLU A 78 10.58 0.00 2.28
N ASN A 79 11.52 0.65 1.58
CA ASN A 79 12.95 0.42 1.83
C ASN A 79 13.35 0.88 3.23
N MET A 80 12.82 2.01 3.73
CA MET A 80 13.01 2.48 5.09
C MET A 80 12.57 1.42 6.11
N MET A 81 11.39 0.82 5.94
CA MET A 81 10.91 -0.23 6.86
C MET A 81 11.84 -1.46 6.86
N ARG A 82 12.36 -1.87 5.70
CA ARG A 82 13.33 -2.98 5.60
C ARG A 82 14.63 -2.67 6.34
N THR A 83 15.18 -1.48 6.15
CA THR A 83 16.42 -1.04 6.79
C THR A 83 16.27 -0.97 8.31
N LEU A 84 15.20 -0.33 8.78
CA LEU A 84 14.95 -0.15 10.21
C LEU A 84 14.64 -1.48 10.92
N ALA A 85 14.05 -2.46 10.22
CA ALA A 85 13.86 -3.81 10.76
C ALA A 85 15.18 -4.45 11.16
N ILE A 86 16.23 -4.25 10.36
CA ILE A 86 17.57 -4.78 10.63
C ILE A 86 18.25 -3.99 11.76
N GLU A 87 18.30 -2.67 11.63
CA GLU A 87 19.02 -1.80 12.56
C GLU A 87 18.42 -1.84 13.99
N TRP A 88 17.09 -1.90 14.08
CA TRP A 88 16.37 -1.82 15.35
C TRP A 88 15.95 -3.17 15.92
N ALA A 89 16.31 -4.28 15.26
CA ALA A 89 16.10 -5.62 15.79
C ALA A 89 16.73 -5.81 17.19
N ARG A 90 17.91 -5.21 17.41
CA ARG A 90 18.59 -5.21 18.71
C ARG A 90 17.81 -4.56 19.85
N PHE A 91 16.81 -3.73 19.52
CA PHE A 91 15.92 -3.10 20.48
C PHE A 91 14.54 -3.77 20.56
N GLY A 92 14.36 -4.91 19.88
CA GLY A 92 13.06 -5.60 19.84
C GLY A 92 11.99 -4.87 19.00
N ILE A 93 12.38 -3.92 18.14
CA ILE A 93 11.44 -3.17 17.30
C ILE A 93 11.25 -3.91 15.98
N LYS A 94 9.98 -4.15 15.59
CA LYS A 94 9.59 -4.74 14.33
C LYS A 94 8.98 -3.65 13.42
N THR A 95 9.31 -3.68 12.13
CA THR A 95 8.82 -2.70 11.17
C THR A 95 8.33 -3.39 9.91
N CYS A 96 7.15 -3.00 9.41
CA CYS A 96 6.59 -3.53 8.17
C CYS A 96 5.96 -2.42 7.35
N ALA A 97 5.98 -2.57 6.03
CA ALA A 97 5.15 -1.80 5.11
C ALA A 97 3.88 -2.58 4.75
N LEU A 98 2.76 -1.88 4.61
CA LEU A 98 1.48 -2.43 4.18
C LEU A 98 1.12 -1.79 2.85
N ALA A 99 1.39 -2.50 1.74
CA ALA A 99 1.13 -2.01 0.39
C ALA A 99 -0.36 -2.18 0.07
N ALA A 100 -1.09 -1.08 0.23
CA ALA A 100 -2.53 -1.02 0.01
C ALA A 100 -2.87 -0.88 -1.48
N GLY A 101 -3.80 -1.70 -1.96
CA GLY A 101 -4.51 -1.48 -3.22
C GLY A 101 -5.59 -0.41 -3.11
N GLN A 102 -6.61 -0.54 -3.95
CA GLN A 102 -7.77 0.35 -3.89
C GLN A 102 -8.75 -0.13 -2.81
N PHE A 103 -8.98 0.71 -1.83
CA PHE A 103 -9.99 0.53 -0.78
C PHE A 103 -11.15 1.48 -1.01
N ALA A 104 -12.38 1.03 -0.79
CA ALA A 104 -13.61 1.80 -0.96
C ALA A 104 -13.74 2.88 0.15
N THR A 105 -12.79 3.83 0.15
CA THR A 105 -12.83 4.97 1.06
C THR A 105 -13.63 6.12 0.46
N GLU A 106 -14.17 6.99 1.30
CA GLU A 106 -14.85 8.22 0.86
C GLU A 106 -13.97 9.04 -0.09
N THR A 107 -12.67 9.16 0.21
CA THR A 107 -11.73 9.89 -0.65
C THR A 107 -11.62 9.28 -2.05
N LEU A 108 -11.55 7.94 -2.16
CA LEU A 108 -11.49 7.27 -3.46
C LEU A 108 -12.79 7.50 -4.24
N LEU A 109 -13.93 7.35 -3.59
CA LEU A 109 -15.24 7.42 -4.24
C LEU A 109 -15.63 8.85 -4.63
N THR A 110 -15.12 9.88 -3.93
CA THR A 110 -15.58 11.27 -4.11
C THR A 110 -14.55 12.19 -4.77
N LYS A 111 -13.25 11.88 -4.67
CA LYS A 111 -12.18 12.79 -5.14
C LYS A 111 -11.41 12.28 -6.35
N TYR A 112 -11.59 11.02 -6.73
CA TYR A 112 -10.95 10.49 -7.93
C TYR A 112 -11.87 10.67 -9.16
N PRO A 113 -11.29 10.74 -10.38
CA PRO A 113 -12.09 10.81 -11.60
C PRO A 113 -13.09 9.65 -11.69
N GLN A 114 -14.31 9.92 -12.15
CA GLN A 114 -15.38 8.92 -12.22
C GLN A 114 -14.95 7.67 -13.01
N VAL A 115 -14.19 7.87 -14.10
CA VAL A 115 -13.64 6.75 -14.89
C VAL A 115 -12.78 5.78 -14.06
N VAL A 116 -12.08 6.26 -13.03
CA VAL A 116 -11.31 5.40 -12.12
C VAL A 116 -12.25 4.59 -11.23
N VAL A 117 -13.27 5.25 -10.70
CA VAL A 117 -14.27 4.61 -9.82
C VAL A 117 -15.06 3.54 -10.59
N ASP A 118 -15.53 3.85 -11.81
CA ASP A 118 -16.33 2.95 -12.65
C ASP A 118 -15.55 1.70 -13.10
N ASN A 119 -14.23 1.80 -13.20
CA ASN A 119 -13.38 0.67 -13.59
C ASN A 119 -12.70 -0.04 -12.42
N LEU A 120 -13.03 0.32 -11.20
CA LEU A 120 -12.35 -0.20 -10.00
C LEU A 120 -12.41 -1.73 -9.95
N GLU A 121 -13.63 -2.30 -10.01
CA GLU A 121 -13.86 -3.73 -9.91
C GLU A 121 -13.18 -4.51 -11.04
N ARG A 122 -13.19 -3.97 -12.26
CA ARG A 122 -12.55 -4.61 -13.42
C ARG A 122 -11.03 -4.60 -13.34
N SER A 123 -10.45 -3.67 -12.59
CA SER A 123 -9.00 -3.53 -12.44
C SER A 123 -8.42 -4.40 -11.33
N ILE A 124 -9.26 -5.04 -10.52
CA ILE A 124 -8.87 -5.86 -9.37
C ILE A 124 -9.29 -7.31 -9.62
N PRO A 125 -8.38 -8.29 -9.63
CA PRO A 125 -8.72 -9.70 -9.88
C PRO A 125 -9.81 -10.27 -8.96
N LEU A 126 -9.88 -9.83 -7.68
CA LEU A 126 -10.97 -10.23 -6.79
C LEU A 126 -12.32 -9.58 -7.10
N GLY A 127 -12.43 -8.74 -8.15
CA GLY A 127 -13.68 -8.14 -8.63
C GLY A 127 -14.30 -7.11 -7.70
N ARG A 128 -13.57 -6.60 -6.72
CA ARG A 128 -14.05 -5.57 -5.80
C ARG A 128 -12.93 -4.76 -5.17
N ALA A 129 -13.23 -3.57 -4.71
CA ALA A 129 -12.35 -2.81 -3.83
C ALA A 129 -12.23 -3.46 -2.44
N GLY A 130 -11.13 -3.22 -1.76
CA GLY A 130 -10.96 -3.60 -0.37
C GLY A 130 -11.86 -2.77 0.56
N ARG A 131 -12.28 -3.35 1.68
CA ARG A 131 -12.96 -2.62 2.76
C ARG A 131 -11.94 -2.19 3.80
N SER A 132 -12.17 -1.05 4.44
CA SER A 132 -11.27 -0.51 5.47
C SER A 132 -11.03 -1.49 6.62
N GLU A 133 -12.04 -2.31 6.97
CA GLU A 133 -11.95 -3.34 7.99
C GLU A 133 -10.93 -4.43 7.64
N GLU A 134 -10.76 -4.76 6.36
CA GLU A 134 -9.79 -5.77 5.92
C GLU A 134 -8.35 -5.32 6.18
N MET A 135 -8.06 -4.02 5.99
CA MET A 135 -6.79 -3.43 6.42
C MET A 135 -6.67 -3.41 7.94
N ALA A 136 -7.73 -3.06 8.66
CA ALA A 136 -7.72 -3.00 10.11
C ALA A 136 -7.47 -4.39 10.73
N TRP A 137 -8.03 -5.46 10.17
CA TRP A 137 -7.75 -6.84 10.63
C TRP A 137 -6.30 -7.24 10.42
N LEU A 138 -5.69 -6.87 9.28
CA LEU A 138 -4.26 -7.10 9.06
C LEU A 138 -3.41 -6.35 10.08
N VAL A 139 -3.74 -5.08 10.34
CA VAL A 139 -3.06 -4.27 11.37
C VAL A 139 -3.22 -4.91 12.75
N ALA A 140 -4.43 -5.38 13.11
CA ALA A 140 -4.68 -6.04 14.39
C ALA A 140 -3.89 -7.35 14.53
N TYR A 141 -3.81 -8.16 13.47
CA TYR A 141 -2.98 -9.37 13.45
C TYR A 141 -1.50 -9.04 13.70
N LEU A 142 -0.94 -8.08 12.96
CA LEU A 142 0.46 -7.68 13.11
C LEU A 142 0.75 -7.02 14.47
N ALA A 143 -0.24 -6.35 15.05
CA ALA A 143 -0.15 -5.76 16.39
C ALA A 143 -0.11 -6.80 17.51
N SER A 144 -0.77 -7.94 17.29
CA SER A 144 -0.87 -9.02 18.28
C SER A 144 0.44 -9.82 18.41
N PRO A 145 0.56 -10.69 19.43
CA PRO A 145 1.69 -11.62 19.54
C PRO A 145 1.87 -12.55 18.33
N ALA A 146 0.78 -12.86 17.60
CA ALA A 146 0.84 -13.67 16.38
C ALA A 146 1.68 -13.04 15.26
N GLY A 147 1.80 -11.70 15.24
CA GLY A 147 2.64 -10.95 14.30
C GLY A 147 4.08 -10.72 14.77
N ASP A 148 4.54 -11.29 15.90
CA ASP A 148 5.83 -10.94 16.50
C ASP A 148 7.05 -11.36 15.68
N PHE A 149 6.90 -12.32 14.78
CA PHE A 149 7.98 -12.76 13.89
C PHE A 149 7.93 -12.12 12.50
N VAL A 150 6.96 -11.22 12.26
CA VAL A 150 6.81 -10.50 10.98
C VAL A 150 7.52 -9.17 11.09
N SER A 151 8.66 -9.02 10.39
CA SER A 151 9.45 -7.78 10.35
C SER A 151 10.25 -7.68 9.05
N GLY A 152 10.53 -6.46 8.59
CA GLY A 152 11.34 -6.19 7.42
C GLY A 152 10.68 -6.55 6.09
N THR A 153 9.37 -6.72 6.05
CA THR A 153 8.65 -7.10 4.84
C THR A 153 7.64 -6.03 4.41
N THR A 154 7.30 -6.07 3.14
CA THR A 154 6.14 -5.38 2.58
C THR A 154 5.04 -6.42 2.38
N ILE A 155 3.89 -6.22 3.01
CA ILE A 155 2.72 -7.08 2.87
C ILE A 155 1.74 -6.38 1.95
N THR A 156 1.47 -6.98 0.78
CA THR A 156 0.51 -6.45 -0.19
C THR A 156 -0.90 -6.92 0.15
N ILE A 157 -1.83 -5.97 0.16
CA ILE A 157 -3.25 -6.21 0.37
C ILE A 157 -4.05 -5.41 -0.68
N ASP A 158 -4.31 -6.03 -1.83
CA ASP A 158 -4.80 -5.34 -3.01
C ASP A 158 -5.72 -6.16 -3.93
N GLY A 159 -6.15 -7.33 -3.48
CA GLY A 159 -6.97 -8.22 -4.28
C GLY A 159 -6.27 -8.80 -5.50
N ALA A 160 -4.94 -9.02 -5.40
CA ALA A 160 -4.04 -9.50 -6.45
C ALA A 160 -3.78 -8.48 -7.58
N ARG A 161 -4.11 -7.20 -7.39
CA ARG A 161 -3.96 -6.14 -8.40
C ARG A 161 -2.51 -5.96 -8.85
N ASP A 162 -1.55 -6.08 -7.96
CA ASP A 162 -0.12 -5.92 -8.24
C ASP A 162 0.45 -7.04 -9.13
N ASN A 163 -0.17 -8.21 -9.08
CA ASN A 163 0.23 -9.39 -9.86
C ASN A 163 -0.44 -9.44 -11.24
N TRP A 164 -1.39 -8.55 -11.51
CA TRP A 164 -2.18 -8.59 -12.75
C TRP A 164 -1.90 -7.38 -13.64
N ALA A 165 -1.28 -7.62 -14.78
CA ALA A 165 -1.04 -6.64 -15.84
C ALA A 165 -1.71 -7.01 -17.17
N GLY A 166 -2.64 -7.96 -17.14
CA GLY A 166 -3.34 -8.44 -18.35
C GLY A 166 -4.31 -7.41 -18.94
N PRO A 167 -4.58 -7.48 -20.24
CA PRO A 167 -5.49 -6.58 -20.92
C PRO A 167 -6.98 -6.88 -20.68
N TRP A 168 -7.28 -7.98 -20.05
CA TRP A 168 -8.64 -8.45 -19.75
C TRP A 168 -8.75 -8.89 -18.28
N PRO A 169 -9.95 -8.85 -17.67
CA PRO A 169 -10.17 -9.45 -16.37
C PRO A 169 -9.90 -10.97 -16.41
N PRO A 170 -9.30 -11.57 -15.39
CA PRO A 170 -9.06 -13.00 -15.35
C PRO A 170 -10.32 -13.87 -15.58
N GLN A 171 -11.47 -13.35 -15.16
CA GLN A 171 -12.77 -13.99 -15.35
C GLN A 171 -13.18 -14.14 -16.82
N ALA A 172 -12.59 -13.35 -17.72
CA ALA A 172 -12.90 -13.42 -19.16
C ALA A 172 -12.32 -14.66 -19.87
N ILE A 173 -11.53 -15.49 -19.20
CA ILE A 173 -10.97 -16.73 -19.75
C ILE A 173 -11.89 -17.94 -19.57
N ALA A 174 -12.96 -17.79 -18.80
CA ALA A 174 -13.98 -18.81 -18.61
C ALA A 174 -15.37 -18.15 -18.50
N ASP A 175 -16.42 -18.84 -18.89
CA ASP A 175 -17.81 -18.44 -18.66
C ASP A 175 -18.22 -18.67 -17.18
N GLU A 176 -19.47 -18.33 -16.85
CA GLU A 176 -20.04 -18.50 -15.50
C GLU A 176 -20.11 -19.97 -15.07
N SER A 177 -20.06 -20.93 -16.00
CA SER A 177 -20.04 -22.37 -15.73
C SER A 177 -18.61 -22.90 -15.48
N GLY A 178 -17.59 -22.08 -15.69
CA GLY A 178 -16.18 -22.46 -15.65
C GLY A 178 -15.68 -23.06 -16.96
N THR A 179 -16.47 -23.02 -18.04
CA THR A 179 -16.06 -23.50 -19.36
C THR A 179 -15.10 -22.50 -20.01
N PRO A 180 -13.92 -22.92 -20.54
CA PRO A 180 -13.00 -22.02 -21.21
C PRO A 180 -13.63 -21.38 -22.46
N VAL A 181 -13.65 -20.06 -22.51
CA VAL A 181 -14.25 -19.28 -23.64
C VAL A 181 -13.59 -19.61 -24.99
N ALA A 182 -12.36 -20.10 -25.00
CA ALA A 182 -11.64 -20.46 -26.21
C ALA A 182 -12.20 -21.73 -26.92
N GLU A 183 -12.94 -22.58 -26.23
CA GLU A 183 -13.50 -23.82 -26.83
C GLU A 183 -14.74 -23.56 -27.71
N GLU A 184 -15.45 -22.46 -27.52
CA GLU A 184 -16.62 -22.08 -28.33
C GLU A 184 -16.29 -21.57 -29.74
N ARG A 185 -15.02 -21.38 -30.08
CA ARG A 185 -14.59 -20.81 -31.37
C ARG A 185 -14.00 -21.83 -32.35
N ARG A 186 -14.29 -23.12 -32.18
CA ARG A 186 -13.85 -24.16 -33.12
C ARG A 186 -15.00 -24.66 -34.02
#